data_86dc7e5c270d1ddd1ff85f6f1fa0568a
#
_entry.id   86dc7e5c270d1ddd1ff85f6f1fa0568a
#
_cell.length_a   1.000
_cell.length_b   1.000
_cell.length_c   1.000
_cell.angle_alpha   90.00
_cell.angle_beta   90.00
_cell.angle_gamma   90.00
#
_symmetry.space_group_name_H-M   'P 1'
#
loop_
_entity.id
_entity.type
_entity.pdbx_description
1 polymer ?
#
loop_
_entity_poly.entity_id
_entity_poly.type
_entity_poly.pdbx_seq_one_letter_code
_entity_poly.pdbx_strand_id
1 'polypeptide(L)'
;MGYAVCVPAGGAARIAGLDRKPIIADLARGLYSAYRGPFARYLYAHRERGELQGAREGKLPAPGLKIESMTAVDPSPVPSAEAAPARLVLASASPARRKLLEDSRIAFTVRVSSVDEDAALAAANERARAEGREGLSPAETASLLASLKARAVAEELAAEGVRDALVLGCDSVFEFEGRAYGKPHTAENARERITAMSGHHGTLHTGHALVDLREFDPEKHAEAPAVAELRSAVVHFDELSPAEVEAYIATGEPLWVAGSFTLDGYGSAFIRGIEGEFHTVVGLSIHALRELLRRRGVAVTDLWLPPED
;
A
#
# COMPACT_ATOMS: atom_id res chain seq x y z
N MET A 1 -17.63 7.77 6.69
CA MET A 1 -17.95 8.26 8.05
C MET A 1 -16.79 9.10 8.53
N GLY A 2 -17.01 10.41 8.70
CA GLY A 2 -15.95 11.32 9.11
C GLY A 2 -15.60 11.13 10.58
N TYR A 3 -14.33 10.98 10.87
CA TYR A 3 -13.84 11.02 12.25
C TYR A 3 -13.87 12.47 12.74
N ALA A 4 -14.87 12.77 13.58
CA ALA A 4 -14.93 14.01 14.34
C ALA A 4 -14.01 13.86 15.56
N VAL A 5 -12.96 14.68 15.64
CA VAL A 5 -12.19 14.84 16.88
C VAL A 5 -13.07 15.62 17.84
N CYS A 6 -13.58 14.95 18.89
CA CYS A 6 -14.34 15.56 19.95
C CYS A 6 -13.39 16.29 20.90
N VAL A 7 -13.38 17.62 20.89
CA VAL A 7 -12.74 18.45 21.91
C VAL A 7 -13.77 18.74 22.99
N PRO A 8 -13.57 18.36 24.26
CA PRO A 8 -14.52 18.68 25.31
C PRO A 8 -14.53 20.19 25.59
N ALA A 9 -15.70 20.78 25.54
CA ALA A 9 -15.95 22.15 25.97
C ALA A 9 -15.98 22.22 27.52
N GLY A 10 -15.17 23.09 28.06
CA GLY A 10 -15.30 23.55 29.44
C GLY A 10 -14.15 23.22 30.39
N GLY A 11 -13.24 24.17 30.58
CA GLY A 11 -12.21 24.11 31.61
C GLY A 11 -11.16 25.19 31.40
N ALA A 12 -11.48 26.45 31.66
CA ALA A 12 -10.51 27.55 31.69
C ALA A 12 -9.66 27.44 32.96
N ALA A 13 -8.53 26.73 32.90
CA ALA A 13 -7.47 26.85 33.89
C ALA A 13 -6.49 27.94 33.43
N ARG A 14 -6.50 29.09 34.16
CA ARG A 14 -5.45 30.11 34.05
C ARG A 14 -4.14 29.56 34.57
N ILE A 15 -3.20 29.24 33.69
CA ILE A 15 -1.79 29.10 34.03
C ILE A 15 -1.11 30.38 33.58
N ALA A 16 -0.79 31.22 34.58
CA ALA A 16 0.00 32.42 34.39
C ALA A 16 1.49 32.01 34.27
N GLY A 17 2.18 32.51 33.26
CA GLY A 17 3.64 32.58 33.25
C GLY A 17 4.44 31.71 32.31
N LEU A 18 3.86 31.21 31.18
CA LEU A 18 4.65 30.58 30.13
C LEU A 18 4.59 31.37 28.82
N ASP A 19 5.74 31.83 28.37
CA ASP A 19 5.90 32.52 27.08
C ASP A 19 5.61 31.53 25.93
N ARG A 20 4.45 31.68 25.26
CA ARG A 20 3.94 30.76 24.23
C ARG A 20 4.67 30.85 22.87
N LYS A 21 5.65 31.73 22.72
CA LYS A 21 6.33 31.98 21.44
C LYS A 21 7.20 30.83 20.93
N PRO A 22 7.93 30.06 21.75
CA PRO A 22 8.74 28.96 21.22
C PRO A 22 7.94 27.74 20.80
N ILE A 23 6.81 27.42 21.46
CA ILE A 23 6.03 26.20 21.22
C ILE A 23 5.35 26.20 19.85
N ILE A 24 4.82 27.34 19.40
CA ILE A 24 4.18 27.46 18.08
C ILE A 24 5.21 27.39 16.94
N ALA A 25 6.42 27.87 17.17
CA ALA A 25 7.49 27.82 16.18
C ALA A 25 8.07 26.39 15.98
N ASP A 26 8.05 25.58 17.03
CA ASP A 26 8.51 24.16 16.94
C ASP A 26 7.43 23.23 16.40
N LEU A 27 6.15 23.46 16.71
CA LEU A 27 5.03 22.77 16.06
C LEU A 27 4.98 23.04 14.55
N ALA A 28 5.24 24.29 14.14
CA ALA A 28 5.30 24.63 12.70
C ALA A 28 6.48 23.97 11.98
N ARG A 29 7.63 23.76 12.64
CA ARG A 29 8.78 23.04 12.09
C ARG A 29 8.54 21.54 12.02
N GLY A 30 7.88 20.95 12.99
CA GLY A 30 7.51 19.53 13.00
C GLY A 30 6.49 19.19 11.90
N LEU A 31 5.48 20.04 11.69
CA LEU A 31 4.50 19.87 10.63
C LEU A 31 5.09 20.05 9.21
N TYR A 32 6.11 20.91 9.05
CA TYR A 32 6.77 21.10 7.75
C TYR A 32 7.61 19.89 7.34
N SER A 33 8.21 19.18 8.29
CA SER A 33 8.96 17.94 8.00
C SER A 33 8.05 16.79 7.59
N ALA A 34 6.78 16.78 8.07
CA ALA A 34 5.82 15.71 7.81
C ALA A 34 4.96 15.91 6.55
N TYR A 35 4.76 17.15 6.09
CA TYR A 35 3.87 17.47 4.98
C TYR A 35 4.57 18.24 3.85
N ARG A 36 5.08 17.53 2.85
CA ARG A 36 5.67 18.10 1.61
C ARG A 36 4.63 18.42 0.52
N GLY A 37 3.40 18.71 0.86
CA GLY A 37 2.32 18.98 -0.11
C GLY A 37 2.32 20.41 -0.68
N PRO A 38 1.59 20.68 -1.79
CA PRO A 38 1.46 22.00 -2.43
C PRO A 38 1.00 23.10 -1.47
N PHE A 39 0.15 22.77 -0.51
CA PHE A 39 -0.40 23.70 0.48
C PHE A 39 0.68 24.19 1.48
N ALA A 40 1.60 23.33 1.89
CA ALA A 40 2.70 23.72 2.76
C ALA A 40 3.69 24.66 2.05
N ARG A 41 3.93 24.46 0.74
CA ARG A 41 4.73 25.35 -0.09
C ARG A 41 4.06 26.71 -0.29
N TYR A 42 2.75 26.74 -0.44
CA TYR A 42 1.97 27.98 -0.54
C TYR A 42 2.10 28.84 0.73
N LEU A 43 1.91 28.24 1.90
CA LEU A 43 2.02 28.93 3.18
C LEU A 43 3.45 29.47 3.44
N TYR A 44 4.47 28.72 3.05
CA TYR A 44 5.86 29.13 3.21
C TYR A 44 6.22 30.31 2.28
N ALA A 45 5.83 30.26 1.02
CA ALA A 45 6.10 31.30 0.03
C ALA A 45 5.41 32.65 0.39
N HIS A 46 4.20 32.62 0.97
CA HIS A 46 3.49 33.81 1.41
C HIS A 46 4.03 34.38 2.74
N ARG A 47 4.64 33.55 3.59
CA ARG A 47 5.33 33.99 4.81
C ARG A 47 6.60 34.78 4.49
N GLU A 48 7.40 34.35 3.54
CA GLU A 48 8.63 35.05 3.15
C GLU A 48 8.36 36.40 2.47
N ARG A 49 7.22 36.55 1.81
CA ARG A 49 6.78 37.83 1.22
C ARG A 49 6.10 38.79 2.18
N GLY A 50 5.97 38.44 3.47
CA GLY A 50 5.34 39.29 4.46
C GLY A 50 3.81 39.43 4.35
N GLU A 51 3.17 38.68 3.48
CA GLU A 51 1.72 38.80 3.17
C GLU A 51 0.81 38.22 4.26
N LEU A 52 1.36 37.56 5.29
CA LEU A 52 0.62 36.97 6.42
C LEU A 52 0.74 37.76 7.74
N GLN A 53 0.92 39.07 7.69
CA GLN A 53 1.04 39.89 8.91
C GLN A 53 -0.26 39.92 9.76
N GLY A 54 -1.43 39.61 9.20
CA GLY A 54 -2.73 39.60 9.92
C GLY A 54 -3.00 38.40 10.82
N ALA A 55 -2.21 37.35 10.78
CA ALA A 55 -2.46 36.11 11.57
C ALA A 55 -2.12 36.22 13.06
N ARG A 56 -1.66 37.41 13.52
CA ARG A 56 -1.31 37.68 14.93
C ARG A 56 -2.51 37.97 15.83
N GLU A 57 -3.68 38.29 15.27
CA GLU A 57 -4.85 38.76 16.05
C GLU A 57 -6.08 37.84 15.99
N GLY A 58 -5.97 36.61 15.53
CA GLY A 58 -7.08 35.63 15.56
C GLY A 58 -8.29 35.99 14.67
N LYS A 59 -8.17 36.93 13.73
CA LYS A 59 -9.20 37.21 12.73
C LYS A 59 -8.90 36.51 11.42
N LEU A 60 -9.80 35.62 11.00
CA LEU A 60 -9.81 35.05 9.66
C LEU A 60 -10.10 36.15 8.63
N PRO A 61 -9.42 36.22 7.48
CA PRO A 61 -9.77 37.19 6.44
C PRO A 61 -11.14 36.87 5.87
N ALA A 62 -11.89 37.95 5.56
CA ALA A 62 -13.23 37.88 5.01
C ALA A 62 -13.24 37.13 3.65
N PRO A 63 -14.33 36.41 3.29
CA PRO A 63 -14.46 35.72 2.01
C PRO A 63 -14.61 36.76 0.89
N GLY A 64 -13.53 37.02 0.15
CA GLY A 64 -13.56 38.01 -0.92
C GLY A 64 -12.29 38.16 -1.73
N LEU A 65 -11.27 37.32 -1.52
CA LEU A 65 -10.09 37.37 -2.38
C LEU A 65 -10.41 36.74 -3.76
N LYS A 66 -10.49 37.60 -4.80
CA LYS A 66 -10.53 37.15 -6.19
C LYS A 66 -9.20 36.43 -6.50
N ILE A 67 -9.28 35.16 -6.90
CA ILE A 67 -8.17 34.39 -7.47
C ILE A 67 -8.01 34.89 -8.91
N GLU A 68 -7.23 35.94 -9.10
CA GLU A 68 -6.79 36.35 -10.44
C GLU A 68 -5.41 35.72 -10.72
N SER A 69 -5.36 34.95 -11.78
CA SER A 69 -4.18 34.35 -12.46
C SER A 69 -3.35 33.35 -11.62
N MET A 70 -3.86 32.16 -11.40
CA MET A 70 -3.00 30.98 -11.52
C MET A 70 -2.78 30.74 -13.00
N THR A 71 -1.56 31.02 -13.50
CA THR A 71 -1.12 30.53 -14.80
C THR A 71 -1.34 29.03 -14.83
N ALA A 72 -2.12 28.59 -15.80
CA ALA A 72 -2.42 27.19 -16.03
C ALA A 72 -1.13 26.37 -16.04
N VAL A 73 -1.01 25.45 -15.09
CA VAL A 73 -0.13 24.30 -15.25
C VAL A 73 -0.71 23.58 -16.46
N ASP A 74 0.08 23.48 -17.53
CA ASP A 74 -0.26 22.77 -18.76
C ASP A 74 -0.78 21.38 -18.35
N PRO A 75 -2.06 21.06 -18.56
CA PRO A 75 -2.55 19.73 -18.29
C PRO A 75 -1.90 18.85 -19.35
N SER A 76 -0.98 17.98 -18.93
CA SER A 76 -0.54 16.88 -19.79
C SER A 76 -1.77 16.30 -20.47
N PRO A 77 -1.75 16.02 -21.78
CA PRO A 77 -2.93 15.65 -22.52
C PRO A 77 -3.59 14.45 -21.84
N VAL A 78 -4.84 14.62 -21.42
CA VAL A 78 -5.69 13.51 -21.03
C VAL A 78 -5.79 12.63 -22.27
N PRO A 79 -5.43 11.34 -22.22
CA PRO A 79 -5.52 10.47 -23.38
C PRO A 79 -6.94 10.54 -23.93
N SER A 80 -7.07 10.73 -25.25
CA SER A 80 -8.34 10.82 -25.95
C SER A 80 -9.20 9.57 -25.69
N ALA A 81 -10.44 9.78 -25.31
CA ALA A 81 -11.44 8.77 -24.99
C ALA A 81 -11.89 8.04 -26.29
N GLU A 82 -11.12 7.07 -26.78
CA GLU A 82 -11.56 6.16 -27.85
C GLU A 82 -11.09 4.70 -27.69
N ALA A 83 -10.28 4.37 -26.70
CA ALA A 83 -9.99 2.97 -26.39
C ALA A 83 -10.99 2.48 -25.33
N ALA A 84 -11.61 1.33 -25.58
CA ALA A 84 -12.43 0.65 -24.58
C ALA A 84 -11.62 0.54 -23.26
N PRO A 85 -12.24 0.78 -22.08
CA PRO A 85 -11.51 0.77 -20.82
C PRO A 85 -10.84 -0.59 -20.65
N ALA A 86 -9.53 -0.57 -20.41
CA ALA A 86 -8.78 -1.79 -20.17
C ALA A 86 -9.35 -2.53 -18.95
N ARG A 87 -9.53 -3.85 -19.07
CA ARG A 87 -10.05 -4.68 -17.97
C ARG A 87 -8.93 -5.04 -17.00
N LEU A 88 -9.12 -4.77 -15.72
CA LEU A 88 -8.18 -5.23 -14.69
C LEU A 88 -8.42 -6.70 -14.38
N VAL A 89 -7.35 -7.50 -14.39
CA VAL A 89 -7.36 -8.91 -14.00
C VAL A 89 -6.44 -9.09 -12.80
N LEU A 90 -6.98 -9.55 -11.67
CA LEU A 90 -6.20 -9.87 -10.46
C LEU A 90 -5.66 -11.30 -10.57
N ALA A 91 -4.33 -11.44 -10.68
CA ALA A 91 -3.63 -12.72 -10.74
C ALA A 91 -3.37 -13.30 -9.33
N SER A 92 -4.44 -13.47 -8.54
CA SER A 92 -4.32 -13.92 -7.15
C SER A 92 -5.59 -14.63 -6.65
N ALA A 93 -5.40 -15.69 -5.85
CA ALA A 93 -6.47 -16.37 -5.14
C ALA A 93 -6.83 -15.72 -3.79
N SER A 94 -6.10 -14.71 -3.33
CA SER A 94 -6.25 -14.11 -1.99
C SER A 94 -7.60 -13.40 -1.83
N PRO A 95 -8.45 -13.83 -0.86
CA PRO A 95 -9.70 -13.15 -0.56
C PRO A 95 -9.49 -11.71 -0.09
N ALA A 96 -8.42 -11.46 0.70
CA ALA A 96 -8.10 -10.13 1.21
C ALA A 96 -7.79 -9.15 0.09
N ARG A 97 -6.99 -9.54 -0.92
CA ARG A 97 -6.70 -8.69 -2.09
C ARG A 97 -7.94 -8.40 -2.91
N ARG A 98 -8.81 -9.40 -3.09
CA ARG A 98 -10.12 -9.20 -3.75
C ARG A 98 -10.94 -8.17 -2.99
N LYS A 99 -11.07 -8.33 -1.66
CA LYS A 99 -11.83 -7.41 -0.82
C LYS A 99 -11.29 -5.97 -0.88
N LEU A 100 -9.98 -5.77 -0.91
CA LEU A 100 -9.39 -4.44 -1.04
C LEU A 100 -9.80 -3.74 -2.35
N LEU A 101 -9.86 -4.46 -3.47
CA LEU A 101 -10.33 -3.90 -4.74
C LEU A 101 -11.84 -3.63 -4.73
N GLU A 102 -12.64 -4.52 -4.14
CA GLU A 102 -14.08 -4.35 -3.96
C GLU A 102 -14.41 -3.13 -3.08
N ASP A 103 -13.76 -3.02 -1.92
CA ASP A 103 -13.94 -1.89 -0.99
C ASP A 103 -13.50 -0.56 -1.62
N SER A 104 -12.52 -0.60 -2.53
CA SER A 104 -12.05 0.56 -3.30
C SER A 104 -12.91 0.84 -4.55
N ARG A 105 -13.98 0.08 -4.77
CA ARG A 105 -14.90 0.21 -5.92
C ARG A 105 -14.18 0.10 -7.26
N ILE A 106 -13.13 -0.69 -7.36
CA ILE A 106 -12.37 -0.93 -8.59
C ILE A 106 -12.98 -2.15 -9.31
N ALA A 107 -13.32 -1.99 -10.60
CA ALA A 107 -13.79 -3.08 -11.45
C ALA A 107 -12.63 -4.03 -11.79
N PHE A 108 -12.78 -5.32 -11.56
CA PHE A 108 -11.79 -6.33 -11.88
C PHE A 108 -12.41 -7.71 -12.10
N THR A 109 -11.63 -8.61 -12.67
CA THR A 109 -11.90 -10.06 -12.71
C THR A 109 -10.75 -10.80 -12.04
N VAL A 110 -10.95 -12.07 -11.71
CA VAL A 110 -9.92 -12.90 -11.07
C VAL A 110 -9.49 -14.02 -12.01
N ARG A 111 -8.19 -14.18 -12.17
CA ARG A 111 -7.57 -15.35 -12.77
C ARG A 111 -6.41 -15.80 -11.85
N VAL A 112 -6.51 -16.99 -11.28
CA VAL A 112 -5.45 -17.50 -10.39
C VAL A 112 -4.26 -17.96 -11.22
N SER A 113 -3.06 -17.55 -10.81
CA SER A 113 -1.80 -17.95 -11.46
C SER A 113 -1.48 -19.41 -11.22
N SER A 114 -0.96 -20.08 -12.23
CA SER A 114 -0.46 -21.46 -12.21
C SER A 114 1.05 -21.59 -11.86
N VAL A 115 1.70 -20.52 -11.41
CA VAL A 115 3.13 -20.49 -11.07
C VAL A 115 3.46 -21.45 -9.95
N ASP A 116 4.47 -22.31 -10.17
CA ASP A 116 5.12 -23.09 -9.12
C ASP A 116 6.09 -22.15 -8.36
N GLU A 117 5.58 -21.60 -7.25
CA GLU A 117 6.31 -20.63 -6.44
C GLU A 117 7.58 -21.22 -5.82
N ASP A 118 7.53 -22.48 -5.37
CA ASP A 118 8.65 -23.15 -4.73
C ASP A 118 9.78 -23.38 -5.72
N ALA A 119 9.48 -23.89 -6.91
CA ALA A 119 10.46 -24.09 -7.97
C ALA A 119 11.08 -22.76 -8.44
N ALA A 120 10.26 -21.71 -8.58
CA ALA A 120 10.73 -20.39 -8.99
C ALA A 120 11.69 -19.77 -7.96
N LEU A 121 11.34 -19.88 -6.67
CA LEU A 121 12.18 -19.39 -5.56
C LEU A 121 13.47 -20.19 -5.44
N ALA A 122 13.44 -21.52 -5.59
CA ALA A 122 14.63 -22.36 -5.59
C ALA A 122 15.62 -21.91 -6.67
N ALA A 123 15.14 -21.75 -7.91
CA ALA A 123 15.96 -21.33 -9.04
C ALA A 123 16.53 -19.91 -8.86
N ALA A 124 15.75 -18.98 -8.31
CA ALA A 124 16.20 -17.61 -8.06
C ALA A 124 17.24 -17.55 -6.92
N ASN A 125 17.07 -18.34 -5.86
CA ASN A 125 18.03 -18.44 -4.78
C ASN A 125 19.35 -19.09 -5.24
N GLU A 126 19.32 -20.07 -6.14
CA GLU A 126 20.53 -20.65 -6.74
C GLU A 126 21.30 -19.61 -7.54
N ARG A 127 20.63 -18.79 -8.36
CA ARG A 127 21.26 -17.69 -9.10
C ARG A 127 21.88 -16.67 -8.16
N ALA A 128 21.17 -16.26 -7.11
CA ALA A 128 21.69 -15.32 -6.11
C ALA A 128 22.97 -15.88 -5.44
N ARG A 129 23.00 -17.17 -5.10
CA ARG A 129 24.19 -17.81 -4.52
C ARG A 129 25.34 -17.91 -5.51
N ALA A 130 25.06 -18.16 -6.78
CA ALA A 130 26.09 -18.16 -7.83
C ALA A 130 26.71 -16.75 -8.02
N GLU A 131 25.97 -15.69 -7.68
CA GLU A 131 26.41 -14.29 -7.63
C GLU A 131 27.11 -13.92 -6.31
N GLY A 132 27.30 -14.86 -5.38
CA GLY A 132 27.96 -14.64 -4.08
C GLY A 132 27.05 -14.04 -2.99
N ARG A 133 25.72 -14.09 -3.16
CA ARG A 133 24.71 -13.67 -2.17
C ARG A 133 24.21 -14.87 -1.35
N GLU A 134 23.66 -14.64 -0.19
CA GLU A 134 23.06 -15.70 0.64
C GLU A 134 21.76 -16.28 0.04
N GLY A 135 21.05 -15.47 -0.75
CA GLY A 135 19.76 -15.76 -1.40
C GLY A 135 19.00 -14.48 -1.68
N LEU A 136 17.70 -14.61 -1.94
CA LEU A 136 16.80 -13.46 -2.06
C LEU A 136 16.42 -12.94 -0.68
N SER A 137 16.40 -11.62 -0.52
CA SER A 137 15.75 -10.98 0.63
C SER A 137 14.23 -11.19 0.60
N PRO A 138 13.52 -11.03 1.74
CA PRO A 138 12.05 -11.07 1.78
C PRO A 138 11.39 -10.10 0.80
N ALA A 139 11.94 -8.90 0.65
CA ALA A 139 11.48 -7.88 -0.28
C ALA A 139 11.65 -8.30 -1.76
N GLU A 140 12.82 -8.87 -2.12
CA GLU A 140 13.06 -9.41 -3.45
C GLU A 140 12.15 -10.60 -3.76
N THR A 141 11.90 -11.45 -2.77
CA THR A 141 10.98 -12.59 -2.88
C THR A 141 9.56 -12.12 -3.22
N ALA A 142 9.01 -11.15 -2.49
CA ALA A 142 7.69 -10.59 -2.76
C ALA A 142 7.60 -9.99 -4.17
N SER A 143 8.63 -9.24 -4.59
CA SER A 143 8.70 -8.61 -5.91
C SER A 143 8.78 -9.64 -7.05
N LEU A 144 9.59 -10.68 -6.88
CA LEU A 144 9.75 -11.75 -7.86
C LEU A 144 8.43 -12.51 -8.07
N LEU A 145 7.81 -12.97 -6.97
CA LEU A 145 6.57 -13.75 -7.05
C LEU A 145 5.42 -12.93 -7.63
N ALA A 146 5.30 -11.65 -7.27
CA ALA A 146 4.32 -10.76 -7.88
C ALA A 146 4.50 -10.65 -9.40
N SER A 147 5.74 -10.50 -9.86
CA SER A 147 6.06 -10.40 -11.29
C SER A 147 5.77 -11.69 -12.04
N LEU A 148 6.15 -12.83 -11.49
CA LEU A 148 5.90 -14.14 -12.10
C LEU A 148 4.39 -14.43 -12.21
N LYS A 149 3.61 -14.13 -11.18
CA LYS A 149 2.15 -14.30 -11.20
C LYS A 149 1.48 -13.43 -12.26
N ALA A 150 1.89 -12.17 -12.37
CA ALA A 150 1.35 -11.27 -13.40
C ALA A 150 1.66 -11.77 -14.81
N ARG A 151 2.92 -12.17 -15.06
CA ARG A 151 3.37 -12.66 -16.37
C ARG A 151 2.68 -13.95 -16.78
N ALA A 152 2.63 -14.95 -15.90
CA ALA A 152 2.01 -16.23 -16.21
C ALA A 152 0.54 -16.06 -16.64
N VAL A 153 -0.25 -15.27 -15.88
CA VAL A 153 -1.64 -15.01 -16.23
C VAL A 153 -1.75 -14.16 -17.51
N ALA A 154 -0.85 -13.20 -17.73
CA ALA A 154 -0.82 -12.42 -18.96
C ALA A 154 -0.53 -13.28 -20.20
N GLU A 155 0.39 -14.20 -20.10
CA GLU A 155 0.74 -15.15 -21.19
C GLU A 155 -0.41 -16.11 -21.48
N GLU A 156 -1.08 -16.65 -20.45
CA GLU A 156 -2.29 -17.45 -20.59
C GLU A 156 -3.39 -16.69 -21.34
N LEU A 157 -3.71 -15.48 -20.89
CA LEU A 157 -4.72 -14.63 -21.53
C LEU A 157 -4.35 -14.23 -22.95
N ALA A 158 -3.07 -13.94 -23.19
CA ALA A 158 -2.58 -13.63 -24.53
C ALA A 158 -2.72 -14.84 -25.49
N ALA A 159 -2.48 -16.06 -25.03
CA ALA A 159 -2.70 -17.29 -25.78
C ALA A 159 -4.19 -17.52 -26.08
N GLU A 160 -5.09 -17.09 -25.21
CA GLU A 160 -6.54 -17.09 -25.42
C GLU A 160 -7.02 -15.96 -26.37
N GLY A 161 -6.11 -15.10 -26.86
CA GLY A 161 -6.42 -14.00 -27.78
C GLY A 161 -6.85 -12.70 -27.09
N VAL A 162 -6.79 -12.61 -25.76
CA VAL A 162 -7.09 -11.38 -25.01
C VAL A 162 -5.99 -10.34 -25.24
N ARG A 163 -6.38 -9.08 -25.55
CA ARG A 163 -5.44 -7.97 -25.83
C ARG A 163 -5.79 -6.67 -25.11
N ASP A 164 -6.89 -6.63 -24.37
CA ASP A 164 -7.44 -5.43 -23.72
C ASP A 164 -7.37 -5.50 -22.18
N ALA A 165 -6.48 -6.31 -21.62
CA ALA A 165 -6.38 -6.53 -20.18
C ALA A 165 -5.10 -5.95 -19.57
N LEU A 166 -5.25 -5.49 -18.33
CA LEU A 166 -4.18 -5.14 -17.39
C LEU A 166 -4.11 -6.23 -16.32
N VAL A 167 -3.01 -6.97 -16.25
CA VAL A 167 -2.87 -8.10 -15.32
C VAL A 167 -2.05 -7.69 -14.12
N LEU A 168 -2.69 -7.67 -12.94
CA LEU A 168 -2.08 -7.31 -11.66
C LEU A 168 -1.68 -8.56 -10.88
N GLY A 169 -0.39 -8.77 -10.69
CA GLY A 169 0.16 -9.76 -9.76
C GLY A 169 0.56 -9.11 -8.44
N CYS A 170 0.28 -9.80 -7.34
CA CYS A 170 0.71 -9.38 -6.00
C CYS A 170 1.23 -10.57 -5.22
N ASP A 171 2.28 -10.33 -4.43
CA ASP A 171 2.74 -11.28 -3.41
C ASP A 171 3.18 -10.56 -2.15
N SER A 172 3.04 -11.24 -0.99
CA SER A 172 3.37 -10.65 0.31
C SER A 172 4.23 -11.58 1.13
N VAL A 173 5.31 -11.04 1.70
CA VAL A 173 6.25 -11.76 2.57
C VAL A 173 6.43 -10.95 3.85
N PHE A 174 6.25 -11.60 4.98
CA PHE A 174 6.53 -11.00 6.29
C PHE A 174 7.97 -11.28 6.69
N GLU A 175 8.71 -10.25 7.05
CA GLU A 175 10.07 -10.31 7.56
C GLU A 175 10.10 -10.08 9.06
N PHE A 176 10.68 -11.02 9.80
CA PHE A 176 10.93 -10.88 11.22
C PHE A 176 12.38 -11.32 11.51
N GLU A 177 13.16 -10.47 12.19
CA GLU A 177 14.58 -10.71 12.48
C GLU A 177 15.42 -11.11 11.23
N GLY A 178 15.15 -10.47 10.08
CA GLY A 178 15.85 -10.73 8.83
C GLY A 178 15.44 -12.03 8.12
N ARG A 179 14.40 -12.73 8.59
CA ARG A 179 13.91 -13.98 8.02
C ARG A 179 12.52 -13.83 7.44
N ALA A 180 12.27 -14.50 6.32
CA ALA A 180 10.95 -14.58 5.72
C ALA A 180 10.05 -15.56 6.49
N TYR A 181 8.88 -15.09 6.91
CA TYR A 181 7.83 -15.91 7.51
C TYR A 181 6.66 -16.04 6.52
N GLY A 182 6.59 -17.17 5.84
CA GLY A 182 5.42 -17.54 5.02
C GLY A 182 4.22 -17.97 5.88
N LYS A 183 3.28 -18.68 5.28
CA LYS A 183 2.14 -19.27 6.00
C LYS A 183 2.63 -20.37 6.95
N PRO A 184 2.16 -20.45 8.21
CA PRO A 184 2.62 -21.47 9.15
C PRO A 184 2.04 -22.86 8.86
N HIS A 185 0.82 -22.94 8.32
CA HIS A 185 0.05 -24.15 7.99
C HIS A 185 -0.33 -25.03 9.19
N THR A 186 0.41 -25.01 10.28
CA THR A 186 0.13 -25.79 11.49
C THR A 186 0.00 -24.88 12.73
N ALA A 187 -0.73 -25.35 13.73
CA ALA A 187 -0.90 -24.64 14.99
C ALA A 187 0.43 -24.48 15.75
N GLU A 188 1.31 -25.50 15.68
CA GLU A 188 2.63 -25.48 16.31
C GLU A 188 3.50 -24.36 15.74
N ASN A 189 3.62 -24.28 14.41
CA ASN A 189 4.38 -23.22 13.73
C ASN A 189 3.77 -21.83 14.00
N ALA A 190 2.45 -21.71 14.02
CA ALA A 190 1.78 -20.46 14.34
C ALA A 190 2.08 -20.02 15.78
N ARG A 191 2.03 -20.95 16.74
CA ARG A 191 2.34 -20.68 18.16
C ARG A 191 3.76 -20.17 18.32
N GLU A 192 4.75 -20.87 17.75
CA GLU A 192 6.16 -20.48 17.82
C GLU A 192 6.34 -19.05 17.27
N ARG A 193 5.78 -18.77 16.09
CA ARG A 193 5.91 -17.47 15.42
C ARG A 193 5.24 -16.34 16.19
N ILE A 194 3.98 -16.52 16.58
CA ILE A 194 3.21 -15.49 17.31
C ILE A 194 3.90 -15.19 18.65
N THR A 195 4.38 -16.22 19.36
CA THR A 195 5.11 -16.04 20.60
C THR A 195 6.41 -15.26 20.39
N ALA A 196 7.17 -15.56 19.34
CA ALA A 196 8.40 -14.84 19.03
C ALA A 196 8.15 -13.37 18.63
N MET A 197 7.03 -13.08 17.96
CA MET A 197 6.67 -11.72 17.54
C MET A 197 6.02 -10.87 18.63
N SER A 198 5.52 -11.48 19.71
CA SER A 198 4.86 -10.81 20.83
C SER A 198 5.73 -9.70 21.42
N GLY A 199 5.22 -8.48 21.53
CA GLY A 199 5.94 -7.29 22.00
C GLY A 199 6.98 -6.70 21.04
N HIS A 200 7.17 -7.30 19.86
CA HIS A 200 8.17 -6.90 18.87
C HIS A 200 7.51 -6.25 17.65
N HIS A 201 8.31 -6.06 16.60
CA HIS A 201 7.83 -5.58 15.30
C HIS A 201 8.49 -6.39 14.17
N GLY A 202 7.82 -6.43 13.03
CA GLY A 202 8.36 -6.98 11.80
C GLY A 202 7.90 -6.17 10.60
N THR A 203 8.39 -6.50 9.41
CA THR A 203 8.09 -5.76 8.18
C THR A 203 7.33 -6.65 7.21
N LEU A 204 6.18 -6.20 6.76
CA LEU A 204 5.49 -6.83 5.64
C LEU A 204 5.88 -6.14 4.34
N HIS A 205 6.38 -6.93 3.40
CA HIS A 205 6.70 -6.53 2.04
C HIS A 205 5.60 -7.03 1.11
N THR A 206 5.02 -6.15 0.30
CA THR A 206 4.07 -6.52 -0.74
C THR A 206 4.59 -6.03 -2.09
N GLY A 207 4.93 -6.99 -2.94
CA GLY A 207 5.26 -6.78 -4.34
C GLY A 207 3.99 -6.63 -5.18
N HIS A 208 4.05 -5.74 -6.16
CA HIS A 208 3.01 -5.52 -7.14
C HIS A 208 3.66 -5.50 -8.51
N ALA A 209 3.04 -6.17 -9.49
CA ALA A 209 3.48 -6.12 -10.88
C ALA A 209 2.27 -5.99 -11.79
N LEU A 210 2.36 -5.14 -12.80
CA LEU A 210 1.31 -4.92 -13.77
C LEU A 210 1.84 -5.20 -15.18
N VAL A 211 1.21 -6.12 -15.89
CA VAL A 211 1.42 -6.39 -17.32
C VAL A 211 0.27 -5.79 -18.10
N ASP A 212 0.60 -5.04 -19.15
CA ASP A 212 -0.38 -4.46 -20.07
C ASP A 212 -0.42 -5.26 -21.36
N LEU A 213 -1.50 -6.00 -21.58
CA LEU A 213 -1.67 -6.83 -22.78
C LEU A 213 -1.89 -6.03 -24.06
N ARG A 214 -2.22 -4.75 -23.98
CA ARG A 214 -2.33 -3.86 -25.15
C ARG A 214 -0.96 -3.61 -25.80
N GLU A 215 0.11 -3.71 -25.02
CA GLU A 215 1.52 -3.54 -25.42
C GLU A 215 2.28 -4.87 -25.55
N PHE A 216 1.69 -5.98 -25.12
CA PHE A 216 2.34 -7.28 -25.11
C PHE A 216 2.16 -8.00 -26.45
N ASP A 217 3.27 -8.35 -27.08
CA ASP A 217 3.33 -9.14 -28.31
C ASP A 217 4.22 -10.36 -28.04
N PRO A 218 3.65 -11.56 -27.94
CA PRO A 218 4.41 -12.77 -27.65
C PRO A 218 5.41 -13.16 -28.76
N GLU A 219 5.26 -12.64 -29.98
CA GLU A 219 6.21 -12.88 -31.07
C GLU A 219 7.48 -12.00 -30.93
N LYS A 220 7.37 -10.85 -30.27
CA LYS A 220 8.47 -9.89 -30.08
C LYS A 220 9.13 -9.97 -28.72
N HIS A 221 8.45 -10.50 -27.72
CA HIS A 221 8.89 -10.51 -26.34
C HIS A 221 9.07 -11.94 -25.85
N ALA A 222 10.25 -12.25 -25.28
CA ALA A 222 10.49 -13.55 -24.67
C ALA A 222 9.63 -13.78 -23.41
N GLU A 223 9.29 -12.70 -22.71
CA GLU A 223 8.40 -12.69 -21.55
C GLU A 223 7.51 -11.45 -21.57
N ALA A 224 6.30 -11.55 -21.00
CA ALA A 224 5.41 -10.40 -20.85
C ALA A 224 6.06 -9.28 -20.01
N PRO A 225 6.25 -8.07 -20.54
CA PRO A 225 6.91 -6.99 -19.82
C PRO A 225 6.03 -6.46 -18.69
N ALA A 226 6.57 -6.44 -17.47
CA ALA A 226 5.88 -5.93 -16.30
C ALA A 226 6.50 -4.61 -15.79
N VAL A 227 5.67 -3.68 -15.33
CA VAL A 227 6.09 -2.64 -14.42
C VAL A 227 5.81 -3.10 -13.00
N ALA A 228 6.74 -2.83 -12.09
CA ALA A 228 6.64 -3.33 -10.73
C ALA A 228 6.81 -2.22 -9.69
N GLU A 229 6.25 -2.45 -8.51
CA GLU A 229 6.33 -1.58 -7.34
C GLU A 229 6.37 -2.44 -6.08
N LEU A 230 7.30 -2.15 -5.18
CA LEU A 230 7.37 -2.76 -3.86
C LEU A 230 6.87 -1.76 -2.82
N ARG A 231 6.02 -2.22 -1.92
CA ARG A 231 5.62 -1.48 -0.72
C ARG A 231 5.97 -2.29 0.51
N SER A 232 6.39 -1.57 1.56
CA SER A 232 6.72 -2.17 2.85
C SER A 232 6.04 -1.40 3.96
N ALA A 233 5.62 -2.11 4.99
CA ALA A 233 5.04 -1.52 6.19
C ALA A 233 5.54 -2.28 7.42
N VAL A 234 5.95 -1.53 8.46
CA VAL A 234 6.31 -2.10 9.76
C VAL A 234 5.04 -2.34 10.56
N VAL A 235 4.94 -3.52 11.15
CA VAL A 235 3.82 -3.92 12.01
C VAL A 235 4.35 -4.11 13.43
N HIS A 236 3.79 -3.38 14.38
CA HIS A 236 4.13 -3.44 15.80
C HIS A 236 3.11 -4.30 16.53
N PHE A 237 3.56 -5.39 17.11
CA PHE A 237 2.73 -6.28 17.92
C PHE A 237 2.69 -5.83 19.38
N ASP A 238 1.57 -6.02 20.03
CA ASP A 238 1.46 -5.90 21.46
C ASP A 238 1.99 -7.15 22.17
N GLU A 239 2.16 -7.11 23.51
CA GLU A 239 2.48 -8.29 24.28
C GLU A 239 1.25 -9.19 24.40
N LEU A 240 1.36 -10.44 23.91
CA LEU A 240 0.29 -11.44 23.98
C LEU A 240 0.55 -12.41 25.13
N SER A 241 -0.44 -12.64 25.97
CA SER A 241 -0.42 -13.71 26.93
C SER A 241 -0.52 -15.09 26.24
N PRO A 242 -0.01 -16.16 26.86
CA PRO A 242 -0.18 -17.52 26.31
C PRO A 242 -1.62 -17.90 26.01
N ALA A 243 -2.59 -17.42 26.80
CA ALA A 243 -4.00 -17.67 26.59
C ALA A 243 -4.55 -16.99 25.32
N GLU A 244 -4.10 -15.75 25.04
CA GLU A 244 -4.46 -15.02 23.81
C GLU A 244 -3.85 -15.68 22.58
N VAL A 245 -2.60 -16.15 22.65
CA VAL A 245 -1.96 -16.90 21.57
C VAL A 245 -2.79 -18.14 21.21
N GLU A 246 -3.17 -18.96 22.21
CA GLU A 246 -3.96 -20.16 21.97
C GLU A 246 -5.36 -19.83 21.44
N ALA A 247 -6.02 -18.82 22.00
CA ALA A 247 -7.33 -18.37 21.52
C ALA A 247 -7.28 -17.90 20.06
N TYR A 248 -6.24 -17.17 19.67
CA TYR A 248 -6.07 -16.71 18.30
C TYR A 248 -5.80 -17.87 17.34
N ILE A 249 -4.94 -18.81 17.71
CA ILE A 249 -4.68 -20.02 16.91
C ILE A 249 -5.96 -20.85 16.73
N ALA A 250 -6.78 -20.95 17.77
CA ALA A 250 -8.03 -21.71 17.72
C ALA A 250 -9.06 -21.15 16.72
N THR A 251 -8.95 -19.87 16.32
CA THR A 251 -9.76 -19.30 15.24
C THR A 251 -9.43 -19.89 13.87
N GLY A 252 -8.24 -20.47 13.70
CA GLY A 252 -7.71 -20.93 12.42
C GLY A 252 -7.18 -19.81 11.51
N GLU A 253 -7.46 -18.53 11.83
CA GLU A 253 -7.09 -17.39 11.01
C GLU A 253 -5.57 -17.29 10.73
N PRO A 254 -4.68 -17.42 11.76
CA PRO A 254 -3.24 -17.24 11.55
C PRO A 254 -2.60 -18.33 10.68
N LEU A 255 -3.26 -19.46 10.45
CA LEU A 255 -2.66 -20.62 9.79
C LEU A 255 -2.43 -20.44 8.29
N TRP A 256 -3.16 -19.52 7.66
CA TRP A 256 -3.21 -19.39 6.20
C TRP A 256 -2.72 -18.04 5.68
N VAL A 257 -2.08 -17.25 6.52
CA VAL A 257 -1.57 -15.93 6.18
C VAL A 257 -0.07 -15.81 6.46
N ALA A 258 0.65 -15.03 5.64
CA ALA A 258 2.06 -14.72 5.86
C ALA A 258 2.25 -14.02 7.21
N GLY A 259 3.29 -14.39 7.97
CA GLY A 259 3.55 -13.82 9.29
C GLY A 259 2.62 -14.30 10.39
N SER A 260 1.65 -15.17 10.11
CA SER A 260 0.72 -15.72 11.11
C SER A 260 -0.16 -14.66 11.81
N PHE A 261 -0.51 -13.58 11.12
CA PHE A 261 -1.43 -12.54 11.63
C PHE A 261 -2.25 -11.92 10.50
N THR A 262 -3.38 -11.29 10.87
CA THR A 262 -4.15 -10.41 9.98
C THR A 262 -4.30 -9.04 10.61
N LEU A 263 -4.45 -8.00 9.77
CA LEU A 263 -4.76 -6.64 10.21
C LEU A 263 -6.25 -6.32 10.07
N ASP A 264 -6.97 -7.13 9.30
CA ASP A 264 -8.38 -6.97 8.95
C ASP A 264 -9.29 -8.06 9.56
N GLY A 265 -8.75 -8.86 10.49
CA GLY A 265 -9.46 -9.93 11.19
C GLY A 265 -9.22 -9.92 12.70
N TYR A 266 -9.26 -11.11 13.33
CA TYR A 266 -9.03 -11.27 14.77
C TYR A 266 -7.65 -10.77 15.21
N GLY A 267 -6.63 -10.95 14.37
CA GLY A 267 -5.25 -10.52 14.65
C GLY A 267 -5.12 -9.03 14.86
N SER A 268 -6.06 -8.21 14.36
CA SER A 268 -6.05 -6.75 14.54
C SER A 268 -6.06 -6.32 16.01
N ALA A 269 -6.61 -7.15 16.92
CA ALA A 269 -6.62 -6.88 18.36
C ALA A 269 -5.22 -6.87 18.99
N PHE A 270 -4.24 -7.50 18.34
CA PHE A 270 -2.88 -7.68 18.85
C PHE A 270 -1.86 -6.79 18.12
N ILE A 271 -2.32 -5.88 17.26
CA ILE A 271 -1.46 -4.95 16.52
C ILE A 271 -1.60 -3.57 17.13
N ARG A 272 -0.53 -3.11 17.80
CA ARG A 272 -0.44 -1.82 18.46
C ARG A 272 -0.36 -0.65 17.47
N GLY A 273 0.22 -0.87 16.29
CA GLY A 273 0.37 0.16 15.28
C GLY A 273 1.09 -0.33 14.03
N ILE A 274 1.02 0.48 12.99
CA ILE A 274 1.74 0.27 11.73
C ILE A 274 2.47 1.54 11.31
N GLU A 275 3.63 1.37 10.66
CA GLU A 275 4.34 2.44 9.96
C GLU A 275 4.31 2.12 8.47
N GLY A 276 3.51 2.85 7.71
CA GLY A 276 3.26 2.60 6.29
C GLY A 276 1.78 2.52 5.95
N GLU A 277 1.45 1.82 4.87
CA GLU A 277 0.07 1.73 4.39
C GLU A 277 -0.65 0.49 4.95
N PHE A 278 -1.87 0.69 5.48
CA PHE A 278 -2.76 -0.41 5.88
C PHE A 278 -2.93 -1.44 4.75
N HIS A 279 -3.23 -0.97 3.54
CA HIS A 279 -3.46 -1.83 2.37
C HIS A 279 -2.24 -2.69 2.02
N THR A 280 -1.02 -2.19 2.22
CA THR A 280 0.22 -2.97 2.04
C THR A 280 0.25 -4.17 2.98
N VAL A 281 -0.14 -3.99 4.26
CA VAL A 281 -0.16 -5.07 5.24
C VAL A 281 -1.22 -6.11 4.89
N VAL A 282 -2.39 -5.70 4.42
CA VAL A 282 -3.46 -6.62 3.99
C VAL A 282 -3.10 -7.35 2.70
N GLY A 283 -2.20 -6.78 1.86
CA GLY A 283 -1.58 -7.51 0.75
C GLY A 283 -1.76 -6.94 -0.65
N LEU A 284 -2.32 -5.72 -0.79
CA LEU A 284 -2.40 -4.98 -2.05
C LEU A 284 -2.52 -3.49 -1.78
N SER A 285 -1.48 -2.71 -2.07
CA SER A 285 -1.53 -1.25 -1.98
C SER A 285 -2.32 -0.66 -3.14
N ILE A 286 -3.45 -0.02 -2.85
CA ILE A 286 -4.25 0.71 -3.86
C ILE A 286 -3.47 1.90 -4.43
N HIS A 287 -2.60 2.53 -3.61
CA HIS A 287 -1.72 3.57 -4.09
C HIS A 287 -0.66 3.03 -5.07
N ALA A 288 -0.05 1.87 -4.80
CA ALA A 288 0.87 1.22 -5.73
C ALA A 288 0.16 0.85 -7.05
N LEU A 289 -1.05 0.31 -6.98
CA LEU A 289 -1.86 0.04 -8.18
C LEU A 289 -2.06 1.31 -9.00
N ARG A 290 -2.46 2.43 -8.38
CA ARG A 290 -2.60 3.72 -9.06
C ARG A 290 -1.31 4.15 -9.76
N GLU A 291 -0.15 4.01 -9.12
CA GLU A 291 1.14 4.38 -9.73
C GLU A 291 1.51 3.47 -10.92
N LEU A 292 1.24 2.17 -10.81
CA LEU A 292 1.46 1.22 -11.91
C LEU A 292 0.55 1.52 -13.12
N LEU A 293 -0.74 1.77 -12.87
CA LEU A 293 -1.69 2.18 -13.91
C LEU A 293 -1.26 3.46 -14.62
N ARG A 294 -0.83 4.47 -13.85
CA ARG A 294 -0.34 5.74 -14.38
C ARG A 294 0.88 5.56 -15.30
N ARG A 295 1.78 4.63 -14.98
CA ARG A 295 2.93 4.28 -15.86
C ARG A 295 2.49 3.64 -17.18
N ARG A 296 1.26 3.13 -17.25
CA ARG A 296 0.63 2.55 -18.46
C ARG A 296 -0.42 3.46 -19.10
N GLY A 297 -0.42 4.75 -18.71
CA GLY A 297 -1.35 5.74 -19.27
C GLY A 297 -2.81 5.52 -18.91
N VAL A 298 -3.09 4.79 -17.80
CA VAL A 298 -4.45 4.49 -17.33
C VAL A 298 -4.70 5.25 -16.03
N ALA A 299 -5.82 5.96 -15.95
CA ALA A 299 -6.25 6.55 -14.71
C ALA A 299 -6.98 5.49 -13.86
N VAL A 300 -6.72 5.45 -12.56
CA VAL A 300 -7.42 4.52 -11.66
C VAL A 300 -8.93 4.77 -11.64
N THR A 301 -9.34 6.00 -11.92
CA THR A 301 -10.73 6.43 -12.03
C THR A 301 -11.48 5.76 -13.18
N ASP A 302 -10.77 5.33 -14.23
CA ASP A 302 -11.35 4.64 -15.38
C ASP A 302 -11.79 3.21 -15.03
N LEU A 303 -11.31 2.71 -13.90
CA LEU A 303 -11.66 1.39 -13.36
C LEU A 303 -12.71 1.46 -12.23
N TRP A 304 -13.17 2.65 -11.83
CA TRP A 304 -14.15 2.75 -10.76
C TRP A 304 -15.52 2.28 -11.20
N LEU A 305 -16.14 1.49 -10.35
CA LEU A 305 -17.55 1.15 -10.49
C LEU A 305 -18.40 2.40 -10.23
N PRO A 306 -19.54 2.57 -10.94
CA PRO A 306 -20.45 3.68 -10.68
C PRO A 306 -20.89 3.68 -9.19
N PRO A 307 -21.27 4.85 -8.64
CA PRO A 307 -21.91 4.89 -7.32
C PRO A 307 -23.11 3.95 -7.26
N GLU A 308 -23.33 3.34 -6.09
CA GLU A 308 -24.58 2.64 -5.82
C GLU A 308 -25.65 3.69 -5.51
N ASP A 309 -26.83 3.58 -6.15
CA ASP A 309 -28.01 4.44 -5.91
C ASP A 309 -28.59 4.20 -4.50
#